data_31e2cfe6dcb5555ab1f6182cbc742045
#
_entry.id   31e2cfe6dcb5555ab1f6182cbc742045
#
_cell.length_a   1.000
_cell.length_b   1.000
_cell.length_c   1.000
_cell.angle_alpha   90.00
_cell.angle_beta   90.00
_cell.angle_gamma   90.00
#
_symmetry.space_group_name_H-M   'P 1'
#
loop_
_entity.id
_entity.type
_entity.pdbx_description
1 polymer ?
#
loop_
_entity_poly.entity_id
_entity_poly.type
_entity_poly.pdbx_seq_one_letter_code
_entity_poly.pdbx_strand_id
1 'polypeptide(L)'
;EILKLPTKILKESKEEFPVIIGKRLAESAKLNKGDRVQVRWRDSKGTYDANTLSITEVFDSNVPNIDNGKIWIDINKLWEMTNLENEASYFIVDDQFKNPELSSWNFKSQFALLKSLKDLINQKKTAQSIVYGLLLAIALLAIFDTQILSIFRRQKEIGTYIALGMTRLRVVRLFTIEGSVYLSLIHI
;
A
#
# COMPACT_ATOMS: atom_id res chain seq x y z
N GLU A 1 0.48 -16.72 -3.06
CA GLU A 1 1.89 -16.79 -2.60
C GLU A 1 2.56 -15.47 -2.94
N ILE A 2 2.67 -14.58 -1.94
CA ILE A 2 3.07 -13.18 -2.15
C ILE A 2 4.59 -13.02 -2.18
N LEU A 3 5.34 -13.96 -1.61
CA LEU A 3 6.78 -13.89 -1.50
C LEU A 3 7.43 -15.25 -1.78
N LYS A 4 8.14 -15.34 -2.91
CA LYS A 4 8.97 -16.50 -3.26
C LYS A 4 10.44 -16.13 -3.07
N LEU A 5 10.98 -16.39 -1.88
CA LEU A 5 12.42 -16.31 -1.67
C LEU A 5 13.08 -17.60 -2.20
N PRO A 6 14.13 -17.50 -3.01
CA PRO A 6 14.84 -18.68 -3.55
C PRO A 6 15.76 -19.32 -2.49
N THR A 7 15.20 -19.66 -1.33
CA THR A 7 15.96 -20.18 -0.17
C THR A 7 16.66 -21.52 -0.43
N LYS A 8 16.18 -22.30 -1.41
CA LYS A 8 16.82 -23.58 -1.78
C LYS A 8 18.27 -23.40 -2.24
N ILE A 9 18.54 -22.29 -2.92
CA ILE A 9 19.87 -21.95 -3.44
C ILE A 9 20.91 -21.79 -2.30
N LEU A 10 20.48 -21.28 -1.14
CA LEU A 10 21.35 -21.13 0.03
C LEU A 10 21.84 -22.47 0.56
N LYS A 11 21.01 -23.52 0.48
CA LYS A 11 21.35 -24.87 0.97
C LYS A 11 22.17 -25.67 -0.03
N GLU A 12 22.00 -25.39 -1.32
CA GLU A 12 22.68 -26.09 -2.41
C GLU A 12 24.02 -25.47 -2.79
N SER A 13 24.30 -24.28 -2.32
CA SER A 13 25.53 -23.54 -2.63
C SER A 13 26.76 -24.18 -1.96
N LYS A 14 27.85 -24.23 -2.70
CA LYS A 14 29.16 -24.70 -2.23
C LYS A 14 29.99 -23.57 -1.60
N GLU A 15 29.52 -22.35 -1.64
CA GLU A 15 30.19 -21.20 -1.04
C GLU A 15 30.13 -21.29 0.50
N GLU A 16 31.11 -20.72 1.18
CA GLU A 16 31.20 -20.78 2.63
C GLU A 16 30.08 -20.00 3.33
N PHE A 17 29.80 -18.78 2.84
CA PHE A 17 28.74 -17.91 3.33
C PHE A 17 27.86 -17.43 2.16
N PRO A 18 26.96 -18.28 1.64
CA PRO A 18 26.07 -17.92 0.55
C PRO A 18 24.95 -17.02 1.04
N VAL A 19 24.68 -15.96 0.29
CA VAL A 19 23.60 -15.02 0.58
C VAL A 19 22.78 -14.71 -0.66
N ILE A 20 21.53 -14.33 -0.43
CA ILE A 20 20.66 -13.76 -1.45
C ILE A 20 20.29 -12.35 -1.06
N ILE A 21 20.21 -11.47 -2.05
CA ILE A 21 19.85 -10.05 -1.86
C ILE A 21 18.71 -9.67 -2.79
N GLY A 22 17.96 -8.66 -2.39
CA GLY A 22 16.92 -8.11 -3.25
C GLY A 22 17.49 -7.21 -4.34
N LYS A 23 16.76 -7.08 -5.43
CA LYS A 23 17.14 -6.29 -6.61
C LYS A 23 17.42 -4.82 -6.26
N ARG A 24 16.59 -4.20 -5.40
CA ARG A 24 16.81 -2.79 -5.00
C ARG A 24 18.11 -2.60 -4.23
N LEU A 25 18.47 -3.55 -3.38
CA LEU A 25 19.78 -3.52 -2.69
C LEU A 25 20.90 -3.73 -3.70
N ALA A 26 20.77 -4.69 -4.62
CA ALA A 26 21.74 -4.96 -5.66
C ALA A 26 22.03 -3.72 -6.52
N GLU A 27 20.97 -3.05 -6.99
CA GLU A 27 21.07 -1.82 -7.79
C GLU A 27 21.69 -0.66 -7.01
N SER A 28 21.27 -0.44 -5.75
CA SER A 28 21.78 0.66 -4.93
C SER A 28 23.25 0.50 -4.54
N ALA A 29 23.69 -0.74 -4.29
CA ALA A 29 25.07 -1.07 -3.93
C ALA A 29 25.93 -1.47 -5.14
N LYS A 30 25.36 -1.52 -6.36
CA LYS A 30 26.01 -1.95 -7.61
C LYS A 30 26.60 -3.36 -7.51
N LEU A 31 25.84 -4.26 -6.92
CA LEU A 31 26.21 -5.65 -6.69
C LEU A 31 25.49 -6.57 -7.67
N ASN A 32 26.16 -7.63 -8.10
CA ASN A 32 25.64 -8.64 -9.00
C ASN A 32 25.76 -10.03 -8.39
N LYS A 33 25.03 -10.98 -8.97
CA LYS A 33 25.18 -12.40 -8.67
C LYS A 33 26.64 -12.83 -8.92
N GLY A 34 27.23 -13.51 -7.96
CA GLY A 34 28.63 -13.97 -7.98
C GLY A 34 29.62 -13.01 -7.30
N ASP A 35 29.19 -11.79 -6.97
CA ASP A 35 30.06 -10.85 -6.28
C ASP A 35 30.32 -11.30 -4.83
N ARG A 36 31.47 -10.90 -4.30
CA ARG A 36 31.85 -11.12 -2.92
C ARG A 36 31.90 -9.79 -2.19
N VAL A 37 31.22 -9.73 -1.04
CA VAL A 37 31.08 -8.51 -0.25
C VAL A 37 31.56 -8.75 1.17
N GLN A 38 32.46 -7.91 1.66
CA GLN A 38 32.84 -7.93 3.05
C GLN A 38 31.77 -7.25 3.90
N VAL A 39 31.25 -7.99 4.89
CA VAL A 39 30.25 -7.50 5.83
C VAL A 39 30.85 -7.50 7.24
N ARG A 40 30.65 -6.42 7.98
CA ARG A 40 31.02 -6.31 9.39
C ARG A 40 29.76 -6.33 10.24
N TRP A 41 29.80 -7.06 11.32
CA TRP A 41 28.74 -7.10 12.31
C TRP A 41 29.31 -7.05 13.73
N ARG A 42 28.44 -6.94 14.69
CA ARG A 42 28.72 -7.00 16.08
C ARG A 42 28.14 -8.30 16.64
N ASP A 43 28.99 -9.14 17.26
CA ASP A 43 28.56 -10.40 17.84
C ASP A 43 27.76 -10.20 19.15
N SER A 44 27.26 -11.30 19.72
CA SER A 44 26.53 -11.31 20.99
C SER A 44 27.34 -10.76 22.18
N LYS A 45 28.65 -10.80 22.12
CA LYS A 45 29.56 -10.28 23.16
C LYS A 45 29.96 -8.83 22.93
N GLY A 46 29.50 -8.24 21.84
CA GLY A 46 29.79 -6.87 21.50
C GLY A 46 31.10 -6.67 20.72
N THR A 47 31.77 -7.72 20.31
CA THR A 47 32.96 -7.67 19.47
C THR A 47 32.60 -7.45 18.02
N TYR A 48 33.42 -6.67 17.32
CA TYR A 48 33.28 -6.52 15.87
C TYR A 48 33.96 -7.66 15.16
N ASP A 49 33.24 -8.30 14.27
CA ASP A 49 33.74 -9.34 13.38
C ASP A 49 33.44 -9.00 11.95
N ALA A 50 34.11 -9.65 11.00
CA ALA A 50 33.89 -9.40 9.56
C ALA A 50 34.15 -10.67 8.77
N ASN A 51 33.33 -10.93 7.78
CA ASN A 51 33.52 -12.03 6.84
C ASN A 51 33.12 -11.63 5.42
N THR A 52 33.50 -12.44 4.46
CA THR A 52 33.17 -12.27 3.07
C THR A 52 31.95 -13.12 2.72
N LEU A 53 30.85 -12.47 2.33
CA LEU A 53 29.62 -13.10 1.88
C LEU A 53 29.63 -13.21 0.35
N SER A 54 29.20 -14.34 -0.18
CA SER A 54 29.09 -14.58 -1.63
C SER A 54 27.63 -14.44 -2.08
N ILE A 55 27.34 -13.52 -2.99
CA ILE A 55 25.99 -13.29 -3.53
C ILE A 55 25.65 -14.42 -4.50
N THR A 56 24.84 -15.36 -4.06
CA THR A 56 24.45 -16.53 -4.87
C THR A 56 23.27 -16.25 -5.78
N GLU A 57 22.36 -15.33 -5.36
CA GLU A 57 21.20 -14.95 -6.19
C GLU A 57 20.72 -13.54 -5.84
N VAL A 58 20.15 -12.88 -6.85
CA VAL A 58 19.45 -11.60 -6.71
C VAL A 58 17.98 -11.85 -7.06
N PHE A 59 17.07 -11.62 -6.10
CA PHE A 59 15.64 -11.81 -6.30
C PHE A 59 14.90 -10.49 -6.47
N ASP A 60 13.82 -10.51 -7.22
CA ASP A 60 12.91 -9.36 -7.39
C ASP A 60 11.68 -9.54 -6.52
N SER A 61 11.26 -8.48 -5.83
CA SER A 61 10.07 -8.48 -5.00
C SER A 61 9.31 -7.16 -5.10
N ASN A 62 7.98 -7.27 -5.12
CA ASN A 62 7.12 -6.09 -5.06
C ASN A 62 7.03 -5.44 -3.66
N VAL A 63 7.72 -6.03 -2.65
CA VAL A 63 7.68 -5.57 -1.25
C VAL A 63 8.99 -4.89 -0.89
N PRO A 64 9.07 -3.55 -0.86
CA PRO A 64 10.31 -2.81 -0.60
C PRO A 64 11.00 -3.19 0.71
N ASN A 65 10.24 -3.49 1.75
CA ASN A 65 10.78 -3.85 3.07
C ASN A 65 11.55 -5.18 3.09
N ILE A 66 11.41 -6.01 2.06
CA ILE A 66 12.07 -7.31 1.97
C ILE A 66 13.26 -7.23 1.03
N ASP A 67 13.17 -6.38 0.03
CA ASP A 67 14.07 -6.25 -1.08
C ASP A 67 15.14 -5.15 -0.86
N ASN A 68 14.87 -4.17 0.01
CA ASN A 68 15.78 -3.06 0.26
C ASN A 68 16.50 -3.19 1.61
N GLY A 69 17.83 -3.07 1.60
CA GLY A 69 18.65 -3.00 2.81
C GLY A 69 18.71 -4.30 3.63
N LYS A 70 18.35 -5.45 3.05
CA LYS A 70 18.39 -6.75 3.73
C LYS A 70 19.18 -7.79 2.96
N ILE A 71 19.94 -8.56 3.71
CA ILE A 71 20.68 -9.74 3.24
C ILE A 71 20.03 -10.96 3.87
N TRP A 72 19.77 -11.97 3.06
CA TRP A 72 19.16 -13.23 3.47
C TRP A 72 20.22 -14.33 3.45
N ILE A 73 20.40 -14.99 4.57
CA ILE A 73 21.38 -16.05 4.78
C ILE A 73 20.73 -17.25 5.49
N ASP A 74 21.33 -18.44 5.39
CA ASP A 74 20.88 -19.59 6.18
C ASP A 74 21.07 -19.33 7.68
N ILE A 75 20.08 -19.76 8.49
CA ILE A 75 20.06 -19.48 9.93
C ILE A 75 21.26 -20.11 10.66
N ASN A 76 21.72 -21.29 10.24
CA ASN A 76 22.87 -21.94 10.85
C ASN A 76 24.15 -21.15 10.61
N LYS A 77 24.29 -20.57 9.40
CA LYS A 77 25.41 -19.68 9.08
C LYS A 77 25.35 -18.36 9.84
N LEU A 78 24.15 -17.83 10.05
CA LEU A 78 23.95 -16.63 10.86
C LEU A 78 24.36 -16.90 12.33
N TRP A 79 23.98 -18.03 12.89
CA TRP A 79 24.37 -18.43 14.24
C TRP A 79 25.89 -18.59 14.37
N GLU A 80 26.54 -19.22 13.40
CA GLU A 80 28.00 -19.34 13.33
C GLU A 80 28.70 -17.97 13.34
N MET A 81 28.18 -17.01 12.52
CA MET A 81 28.72 -15.66 12.43
C MET A 81 28.53 -14.86 13.72
N THR A 82 27.38 -14.98 14.36
CA THR A 82 26.96 -14.08 15.47
C THR A 82 27.22 -14.66 16.85
N ASN A 83 27.61 -15.93 16.97
CA ASN A 83 27.68 -16.68 18.22
C ASN A 83 26.35 -16.70 19.00
N LEU A 84 25.21 -16.74 18.29
CA LEU A 84 23.85 -16.76 18.83
C LEU A 84 23.18 -18.09 18.52
N GLU A 85 23.78 -19.19 18.93
CA GLU A 85 23.27 -20.53 18.67
C GLU A 85 21.84 -20.72 19.25
N ASN A 86 20.94 -21.26 18.42
CA ASN A 86 19.54 -21.53 18.77
C ASN A 86 18.72 -20.31 19.20
N GLU A 87 19.15 -19.11 18.88
CA GLU A 87 18.39 -17.90 19.13
C GLU A 87 17.66 -17.39 17.87
N ALA A 88 16.49 -16.80 18.06
CA ALA A 88 15.71 -16.15 17.01
C ALA A 88 14.95 -14.96 17.59
N SER A 89 14.88 -13.87 16.82
CA SER A 89 14.12 -12.68 17.20
C SER A 89 12.63 -12.88 17.01
N TYR A 90 12.20 -13.67 16.03
CA TYR A 90 10.80 -14.01 15.76
C TYR A 90 10.69 -15.28 14.92
N PHE A 91 9.57 -15.96 15.07
CA PHE A 91 9.18 -17.10 14.27
C PHE A 91 7.92 -16.76 13.48
N ILE A 92 7.89 -17.18 12.22
CA ILE A 92 6.67 -17.16 11.41
C ILE A 92 6.10 -18.57 11.46
N VAL A 93 4.86 -18.68 11.95
CA VAL A 93 4.14 -19.95 12.06
C VAL A 93 2.97 -19.97 11.08
N ASP A 94 2.59 -21.15 10.64
CA ASP A 94 1.44 -21.36 9.77
C ASP A 94 0.12 -21.08 10.52
N ASP A 95 -0.95 -20.76 9.79
CA ASP A 95 -2.29 -20.48 10.32
C ASP A 95 -2.88 -21.69 11.09
N GLN A 96 -2.39 -22.89 10.82
CA GLN A 96 -2.77 -24.11 11.53
C GLN A 96 -2.16 -24.22 12.93
N PHE A 97 -1.18 -23.40 13.25
CA PHE A 97 -0.49 -23.40 14.52
C PHE A 97 -1.37 -22.72 15.59
N LYS A 98 -2.08 -23.53 16.35
CA LYS A 98 -2.90 -23.02 17.47
C LYS A 98 -1.97 -22.62 18.61
N ASN A 99 -1.94 -21.31 18.87
CA ASN A 99 -1.34 -20.59 19.98
C ASN A 99 -0.72 -21.49 21.08
N PRO A 100 0.55 -21.86 21.01
CA PRO A 100 1.17 -22.58 22.11
C PRO A 100 1.37 -21.58 23.25
N GLU A 101 1.08 -21.98 24.45
CA GLU A 101 1.47 -21.26 25.66
C GLU A 101 2.98 -21.29 25.84
N LEU A 102 3.70 -20.57 25.04
CA LEU A 102 5.13 -20.36 25.16
C LEU A 102 5.34 -19.16 26.09
N SER A 103 5.67 -19.43 27.33
CA SER A 103 5.78 -18.41 28.39
C SER A 103 6.76 -17.26 28.11
N SER A 104 7.68 -17.45 27.18
CA SER A 104 8.70 -16.46 26.80
C SER A 104 8.40 -15.73 25.48
N TRP A 105 7.38 -16.13 24.73
CA TRP A 105 7.09 -15.60 23.39
C TRP A 105 5.76 -14.89 23.31
N ASN A 106 5.75 -13.74 22.66
CA ASN A 106 4.52 -12.98 22.44
C ASN A 106 3.96 -13.28 21.06
N PHE A 107 2.88 -14.02 20.99
CA PHE A 107 2.18 -14.33 19.75
C PHE A 107 1.41 -13.12 19.24
N LYS A 108 1.64 -12.74 17.99
CA LYS A 108 0.90 -11.70 17.29
C LYS A 108 0.23 -12.29 16.06
N SER A 109 -1.09 -12.30 16.05
CA SER A 109 -1.84 -12.71 14.87
C SER A 109 -1.65 -11.72 13.72
N GLN A 110 -1.81 -12.18 12.49
CA GLN A 110 -1.79 -11.31 11.30
C GLN A 110 -2.79 -10.14 11.44
N PHE A 111 -3.96 -10.42 12.00
CA PHE A 111 -4.96 -9.39 12.26
C PHE A 111 -4.46 -8.29 13.21
N ALA A 112 -3.78 -8.68 14.28
CA ALA A 112 -3.20 -7.73 15.25
C ALA A 112 -2.10 -6.87 14.64
N LEU A 113 -1.26 -7.46 13.77
CA LEU A 113 -0.21 -6.75 13.05
C LEU A 113 -0.78 -5.75 12.02
N LEU A 114 -1.89 -6.11 11.37
CA LEU A 114 -2.54 -5.26 10.37
C LEU A 114 -3.51 -4.23 10.97
N LYS A 115 -3.84 -4.32 12.27
CA LYS A 115 -4.81 -3.43 12.91
C LYS A 115 -4.43 -1.96 12.76
N SER A 116 -3.20 -1.60 13.07
CA SER A 116 -2.72 -0.21 12.96
C SER A 116 -2.81 0.34 11.53
N LEU A 117 -2.50 -0.49 10.53
CA LEU A 117 -2.65 -0.11 9.12
C LEU A 117 -4.11 0.06 8.72
N LYS A 118 -5.00 -0.82 9.18
CA LYS A 118 -6.44 -0.70 8.93
C LYS A 118 -7.02 0.56 9.56
N ASP A 119 -6.61 0.89 10.77
CA ASP A 119 -7.04 2.11 11.47
C ASP A 119 -6.59 3.37 10.72
N LEU A 120 -5.34 3.40 10.24
CA LEU A 120 -4.83 4.49 9.39
C LEU A 120 -5.59 4.61 8.07
N ILE A 121 -5.91 3.49 7.42
CA ILE A 121 -6.70 3.48 6.19
C ILE A 121 -8.11 4.03 6.45
N ASN A 122 -8.75 3.62 7.55
CA ASN A 122 -10.08 4.09 7.91
C ASN A 122 -10.10 5.59 8.21
N GLN A 123 -9.11 6.10 8.95
CA GLN A 123 -8.96 7.54 9.21
C GLN A 123 -8.80 8.32 7.89
N LYS A 124 -7.95 7.84 6.97
CA LYS A 124 -7.77 8.48 5.66
C LYS A 124 -9.07 8.46 4.84
N LYS A 125 -9.80 7.34 4.81
CA LYS A 125 -11.09 7.25 4.12
C LYS A 125 -12.09 8.26 4.65
N THR A 126 -12.20 8.41 5.97
CA THR A 126 -13.12 9.39 6.58
C THR A 126 -12.75 10.82 6.20
N ALA A 127 -11.49 11.19 6.32
CA ALA A 127 -11.01 12.52 5.92
C ALA A 127 -11.27 12.79 4.42
N GLN A 128 -11.01 11.80 3.57
CA GLN A 128 -11.24 11.90 2.13
C GLN A 128 -12.72 12.06 1.78
N SER A 129 -13.63 11.37 2.50
CA SER A 129 -15.07 11.52 2.33
C SER A 129 -15.56 12.93 2.62
N ILE A 130 -14.99 13.59 3.64
CA ILE A 130 -15.33 14.98 3.98
C ILE A 130 -14.89 15.91 2.85
N VAL A 131 -13.67 15.73 2.33
CA VAL A 131 -13.16 16.53 1.21
C VAL A 131 -14.03 16.36 -0.03
N TYR A 132 -14.41 15.13 -0.37
CA TYR A 132 -15.31 14.88 -1.50
C TYR A 132 -16.68 15.50 -1.28
N GLY A 133 -17.22 15.46 -0.06
CA GLY A 133 -18.48 16.13 0.29
C GLY A 133 -18.42 17.64 0.06
N LEU A 134 -17.33 18.29 0.47
CA LEU A 134 -17.10 19.71 0.25
C LEU A 134 -16.98 20.05 -1.24
N LEU A 135 -16.21 19.26 -2.00
CA LEU A 135 -16.07 19.47 -3.44
C LEU A 135 -17.41 19.30 -4.16
N LEU A 136 -18.21 18.30 -3.76
CA LEU A 136 -19.55 18.11 -4.30
C LEU A 136 -20.45 19.30 -3.97
N ALA A 137 -20.41 19.82 -2.75
CA ALA A 137 -21.20 20.98 -2.36
C ALA A 137 -20.84 22.23 -3.19
N ILE A 138 -19.55 22.48 -3.42
CA ILE A 138 -19.08 23.58 -4.27
C ILE A 138 -19.55 23.40 -5.72
N ALA A 139 -19.44 22.19 -6.26
CA ALA A 139 -19.92 21.89 -7.60
C ALA A 139 -21.43 22.11 -7.74
N LEU A 140 -22.22 21.68 -6.75
CA LEU A 140 -23.66 21.91 -6.72
C LEU A 140 -24.01 23.39 -6.65
N LEU A 141 -23.27 24.19 -5.86
CA LEU A 141 -23.45 25.65 -5.81
C LEU A 141 -23.20 26.31 -7.18
N ALA A 142 -22.11 25.91 -7.87
CA ALA A 142 -21.82 26.46 -9.20
C ALA A 142 -22.90 26.11 -10.23
N ILE A 143 -23.44 24.88 -10.17
CA ILE A 143 -24.57 24.46 -11.01
C ILE A 143 -25.84 25.29 -10.67
N PHE A 144 -26.08 25.45 -9.37
CA PHE A 144 -27.24 26.23 -8.91
C PHE A 144 -27.21 27.68 -9.40
N ASP A 145 -26.06 28.37 -9.29
CA ASP A 145 -25.88 29.74 -9.77
C ASP A 145 -26.11 29.85 -11.28
N THR A 146 -25.56 28.90 -12.06
CA THR A 146 -25.78 28.88 -13.50
C THR A 146 -27.25 28.66 -13.87
N GLN A 147 -27.95 27.79 -13.16
CA GLN A 147 -29.39 27.53 -13.40
C GLN A 147 -30.25 28.75 -13.03
N ILE A 148 -29.98 29.39 -11.90
CA ILE A 148 -30.68 30.63 -11.51
C ILE A 148 -30.52 31.70 -12.60
N LEU A 149 -29.29 31.94 -13.05
CA LEU A 149 -29.04 32.95 -14.06
C LEU A 149 -29.74 32.62 -15.39
N SER A 150 -29.78 31.36 -15.78
CA SER A 150 -30.52 30.87 -16.95
C SER A 150 -32.04 31.15 -16.84
N ILE A 151 -32.63 30.86 -15.67
CA ILE A 151 -34.07 31.12 -15.42
C ILE A 151 -34.38 32.62 -15.49
N PHE A 152 -33.54 33.49 -14.89
CA PHE A 152 -33.74 34.92 -14.95
C PHE A 152 -33.68 35.48 -16.38
N ARG A 153 -32.78 35.00 -17.22
CA ARG A 153 -32.69 35.39 -18.63
C ARG A 153 -33.92 34.99 -19.43
N ARG A 154 -34.61 33.90 -19.05
CA ARG A 154 -35.77 33.34 -19.77
C ARG A 154 -37.09 33.67 -19.12
N GLN A 155 -37.21 34.69 -18.25
CA GLN A 155 -38.42 35.08 -17.54
C GLN A 155 -39.59 35.40 -18.52
N LYS A 156 -39.29 36.04 -19.66
CA LYS A 156 -40.31 36.34 -20.67
C LYS A 156 -40.89 35.07 -21.30
N GLU A 157 -40.08 34.07 -21.60
CA GLU A 157 -40.52 32.79 -22.13
C GLU A 157 -41.43 32.07 -21.11
N ILE A 158 -41.00 32.04 -19.85
CA ILE A 158 -41.78 31.47 -18.74
C ILE A 158 -43.15 32.14 -18.64
N GLY A 159 -43.20 33.47 -18.72
CA GLY A 159 -44.44 34.23 -18.71
C GLY A 159 -45.35 33.88 -19.89
N THR A 160 -44.81 33.70 -21.07
CA THR A 160 -45.52 33.28 -22.26
C THR A 160 -46.16 31.90 -22.09
N TYR A 161 -45.42 30.92 -21.57
CA TYR A 161 -45.98 29.58 -21.32
C TYR A 161 -47.14 29.59 -20.32
N ILE A 162 -47.04 30.39 -19.27
CA ILE A 162 -48.13 30.56 -18.28
C ILE A 162 -49.35 31.26 -18.93
N ALA A 163 -49.12 32.26 -19.74
CA ALA A 163 -50.20 32.98 -20.46
C ALA A 163 -50.94 32.06 -21.47
N LEU A 164 -50.24 31.09 -22.06
CA LEU A 164 -50.79 30.05 -22.92
C LEU A 164 -51.52 28.92 -22.15
N GLY A 165 -51.66 29.03 -20.82
CA GLY A 165 -52.40 28.09 -19.99
C GLY A 165 -51.59 26.95 -19.40
N MET A 166 -50.24 26.98 -19.49
CA MET A 166 -49.43 25.99 -18.80
C MET A 166 -49.44 26.21 -17.27
N THR A 167 -49.66 25.14 -16.53
CA THR A 167 -49.57 25.20 -15.07
C THR A 167 -48.10 25.42 -14.62
N ARG A 168 -47.92 26.13 -13.52
CA ARG A 168 -46.56 26.38 -12.93
C ARG A 168 -45.73 25.12 -12.78
N LEU A 169 -46.36 24.01 -12.37
CA LEU A 169 -45.69 22.73 -12.19
C LEU A 169 -45.15 22.15 -13.52
N ARG A 170 -45.90 22.31 -14.61
CA ARG A 170 -45.47 21.87 -15.96
C ARG A 170 -44.25 22.68 -16.42
N VAL A 171 -44.29 24.00 -16.19
CA VAL A 171 -43.14 24.87 -16.52
C VAL A 171 -41.91 24.47 -15.73
N VAL A 172 -42.01 24.26 -14.41
CA VAL A 172 -40.88 23.81 -13.57
C VAL A 172 -40.31 22.49 -14.08
N ARG A 173 -41.18 21.48 -14.36
CA ARG A 173 -40.71 20.20 -14.91
C ARG A 173 -39.95 20.35 -16.23
N LEU A 174 -40.46 21.20 -17.14
CA LEU A 174 -39.83 21.45 -18.44
C LEU A 174 -38.38 21.96 -18.25
N PHE A 175 -38.19 22.98 -17.45
CA PHE A 175 -36.86 23.56 -17.19
C PHE A 175 -35.94 22.63 -16.38
N THR A 176 -36.50 21.81 -15.49
CA THR A 176 -35.69 20.81 -14.74
C THR A 176 -35.21 19.72 -15.69
N ILE A 177 -36.03 19.22 -16.59
CA ILE A 177 -35.61 18.21 -17.59
C ILE A 177 -34.56 18.81 -18.52
N GLU A 178 -34.77 20.02 -19.02
CA GLU A 178 -33.82 20.72 -19.88
C GLU A 178 -32.44 20.86 -19.18
N GLY A 179 -32.42 21.32 -17.93
CA GLY A 179 -31.19 21.44 -17.14
C GLY A 179 -30.51 20.10 -16.90
N SER A 180 -31.28 19.02 -16.68
CA SER A 180 -30.73 17.67 -16.48
C SER A 180 -30.08 17.11 -17.75
N VAL A 181 -30.65 17.40 -18.92
CA VAL A 181 -30.09 16.99 -20.22
C VAL A 181 -28.74 17.69 -20.47
N TYR A 182 -28.64 18.99 -20.19
CA TYR A 182 -27.38 19.71 -20.31
C TYR A 182 -26.29 19.13 -19.39
N LEU A 183 -26.63 18.80 -18.14
CA LEU A 183 -25.70 18.17 -17.22
C LEU A 183 -25.25 16.78 -17.69
N SER A 184 -26.18 16.00 -18.27
CA SER A 184 -25.86 14.68 -18.82
C SER A 184 -24.90 14.74 -20.01
N LEU A 185 -25.07 15.75 -20.89
CA LEU A 185 -24.25 15.94 -22.08
C LEU A 185 -22.82 16.39 -21.74
N ILE A 186 -22.61 17.08 -20.60
CA ILE A 186 -21.27 17.51 -20.15
C ILE A 186 -20.47 16.32 -19.59
N HIS A 187 -21.12 15.26 -19.17
CA HIS A 187 -20.49 14.06 -18.60
C HIS A 187 -20.11 12.98 -19.62
N ILE A 188 -20.37 13.19 -20.92
CA ILE A 188 -19.94 12.34 -22.02
C ILE A 188 -18.71 12.96 -22.68
#